data_640fc7d71626c16e32cb037d3e1dc514
#
_entry.id   640fc7d71626c16e32cb037d3e1dc514
#
_cell.length_a   1.000
_cell.length_b   1.000
_cell.length_c   1.000
_cell.angle_alpha   90.00
_cell.angle_beta   90.00
_cell.angle_gamma   90.00
#
_symmetry.space_group_name_H-M   'P 1'
#
loop_
_entity.id
_entity.type
_entity.pdbx_description
1 polymer ?
#
loop_
_entity_poly.entity_id
_entity_poly.type
_entity_poly.pdbx_seq_one_letter_code
_entity_poly.pdbx_strand_id
1 'polypeptide(L)'
;MTPIQEAVKKYDRVALLLQGGGALGSYQAGIYEGIHNAGIEINSIYGISIGALNTAIIAGNPREKRVEALRGFWKTITQRNYTSDSYNPFREMIGGLNSMGRSNFLSLYMPALFDNPYLKDQLRVMESRTEAFQSMMEGQKGFFKPRGFMPTDTTPNHLSYYLTGMLAETLAQFADIERINDPDHMHVAVSAVNVRTGNYAIFRNELEELTFNHFVASGSLPPAFPAVEIDGEYYWDGGLVSN
;
A
#
# COMPACT_ATOMS: atom_id res chain seq x y z
N MET A 1 -11.94 -18.70 24.68
CA MET A 1 -10.81 -17.79 24.45
C MET A 1 -9.64 -18.62 23.94
N THR A 2 -8.93 -18.16 22.91
CA THR A 2 -7.76 -18.90 22.43
C THR A 2 -6.55 -18.62 23.32
N PRO A 3 -5.52 -19.50 23.37
CA PRO A 3 -4.31 -19.25 24.17
C PRO A 3 -3.64 -17.91 23.86
N ILE A 4 -3.72 -17.45 22.61
CA ILE A 4 -3.15 -16.18 22.19
C ILE A 4 -3.95 -14.99 22.76
N GLN A 5 -5.27 -15.07 22.82
CA GLN A 5 -6.11 -14.04 23.45
C GLN A 5 -5.83 -13.93 24.96
N GLU A 6 -5.57 -15.04 25.64
CA GLU A 6 -5.20 -15.04 27.06
C GLU A 6 -3.80 -14.46 27.28
N ALA A 7 -2.86 -14.76 26.38
CA ALA A 7 -1.50 -14.22 26.45
C ALA A 7 -1.49 -12.69 26.28
N VAL A 8 -2.24 -12.17 25.29
CA VAL A 8 -2.30 -10.74 24.98
C VAL A 8 -2.93 -9.91 26.10
N LYS A 9 -3.91 -10.45 26.81
CA LYS A 9 -4.59 -9.77 27.94
C LYS A 9 -3.67 -9.40 29.12
N LYS A 10 -2.48 -9.98 29.18
CA LYS A 10 -1.49 -9.69 30.24
C LYS A 10 -0.73 -8.38 30.01
N TYR A 11 -0.89 -7.77 28.84
CA TYR A 11 -0.16 -6.58 28.44
C TYR A 11 -1.11 -5.39 28.34
N ASP A 12 -0.71 -4.27 28.89
CA ASP A 12 -1.44 -3.00 28.80
C ASP A 12 -1.35 -2.40 27.38
N ARG A 13 -0.28 -2.73 26.66
CA ARG A 13 -0.03 -2.25 25.30
C ARG A 13 0.27 -3.41 24.34
N VAL A 14 -0.54 -3.48 23.29
CA VAL A 14 -0.37 -4.44 22.17
C VAL A 14 -0.08 -3.64 20.92
N ALA A 15 1.15 -3.74 20.44
CA ALA A 15 1.62 -2.97 19.30
C ALA A 15 1.66 -3.81 18.01
N LEU A 16 1.25 -3.20 16.90
CA LEU A 16 1.42 -3.72 15.55
C LEU A 16 2.42 -2.85 14.80
N LEU A 17 3.52 -3.47 14.32
CA LEU A 17 4.52 -2.81 13.52
C LEU A 17 4.37 -3.23 12.07
N LEU A 18 4.19 -2.26 11.16
CA LEU A 18 3.98 -2.45 9.73
C LEU A 18 5.16 -1.83 8.97
N GLN A 19 6.05 -2.69 8.51
CA GLN A 19 7.23 -2.27 7.74
C GLN A 19 6.89 -1.85 6.31
N GLY A 20 7.84 -1.23 5.62
CA GLY A 20 7.75 -0.90 4.20
C GLY A 20 7.76 -2.15 3.31
N GLY A 21 7.46 -1.96 2.03
CA GLY A 21 7.49 -3.07 1.06
C GLY A 21 6.58 -2.89 -0.15
N GLY A 22 6.08 -1.69 -0.42
CA GLY A 22 5.24 -1.40 -1.59
C GLY A 22 4.01 -2.31 -1.66
N ALA A 23 3.88 -3.09 -2.73
CA ALA A 23 2.74 -3.98 -2.95
C ALA A 23 2.54 -5.05 -1.86
N LEU A 24 3.59 -5.38 -1.10
CA LEU A 24 3.50 -6.31 0.03
C LEU A 24 2.62 -5.78 1.18
N GLY A 25 2.27 -4.49 1.17
CA GLY A 25 1.30 -3.92 2.10
C GLY A 25 -0.08 -4.59 2.01
N SER A 26 -0.46 -5.16 0.87
CA SER A 26 -1.70 -5.94 0.75
C SER A 26 -1.67 -7.21 1.60
N TYR A 27 -0.49 -7.83 1.77
CA TYR A 27 -0.29 -8.96 2.68
C TYR A 27 -0.46 -8.54 4.14
N GLN A 28 0.02 -7.34 4.52
CA GLN A 28 -0.19 -6.77 5.86
C GLN A 28 -1.68 -6.56 6.17
N ALA A 29 -2.47 -6.13 5.17
CA ALA A 29 -3.92 -6.03 5.34
C ALA A 29 -4.57 -7.40 5.67
N GLY A 30 -4.10 -8.47 5.02
CA GLY A 30 -4.52 -9.84 5.34
C GLY A 30 -4.08 -10.30 6.73
N ILE A 31 -2.86 -9.94 7.16
CA ILE A 31 -2.39 -10.21 8.53
C ILE A 31 -3.28 -9.50 9.54
N TYR A 32 -3.59 -8.20 9.31
CA TYR A 32 -4.49 -7.46 10.19
C TYR A 32 -5.87 -8.11 10.29
N GLU A 33 -6.42 -8.56 9.17
CA GLU A 33 -7.69 -9.31 9.15
C GLU A 33 -7.60 -10.58 10.01
N GLY A 34 -6.49 -11.32 9.95
CA GLY A 34 -6.25 -12.48 10.81
C GLY A 34 -6.22 -12.11 12.30
N ILE A 35 -5.55 -11.00 12.66
CA ILE A 35 -5.51 -10.45 14.02
C ILE A 35 -6.90 -10.04 14.50
N HIS A 36 -7.66 -9.36 13.64
CA HIS A 36 -9.03 -8.93 13.90
C HIS A 36 -9.95 -10.13 14.16
N ASN A 37 -9.90 -11.14 13.29
CA ASN A 37 -10.72 -12.35 13.41
C ASN A 37 -10.33 -13.22 14.62
N ALA A 38 -9.06 -13.18 15.03
CA ALA A 38 -8.59 -13.80 16.25
C ALA A 38 -9.07 -13.08 17.53
N GLY A 39 -9.77 -11.94 17.39
CA GLY A 39 -10.27 -11.17 18.52
C GLY A 39 -9.16 -10.45 19.32
N ILE A 40 -7.98 -10.27 18.73
CA ILE A 40 -6.87 -9.55 19.33
C ILE A 40 -7.10 -8.05 19.13
N GLU A 41 -7.02 -7.30 20.21
CA GLU A 41 -7.11 -5.84 20.19
C GLU A 41 -5.72 -5.24 20.20
N ILE A 42 -5.45 -4.36 19.22
CA ILE A 42 -4.25 -3.54 19.18
C ILE A 42 -4.61 -2.13 19.62
N ASN A 43 -3.78 -1.52 20.45
CA ASN A 43 -3.93 -0.14 20.93
C ASN A 43 -2.70 0.73 20.63
N SER A 44 -1.72 0.18 19.90
CA SER A 44 -0.56 0.92 19.42
C SER A 44 -0.21 0.42 18.01
N ILE A 45 0.09 1.33 17.09
CA ILE A 45 0.44 0.98 15.73
C ILE A 45 1.56 1.89 15.22
N TYR A 46 2.55 1.28 14.58
CA TYR A 46 3.66 1.96 13.96
C TYR A 46 3.82 1.53 12.51
N GLY A 47 3.94 2.51 11.60
CA GLY A 47 4.04 2.23 10.17
C GLY A 47 5.17 2.95 9.46
N ILE A 48 5.75 2.27 8.46
CA ILE A 48 6.80 2.79 7.58
C ILE A 48 6.35 2.55 6.14
N SER A 49 6.51 3.54 5.25
CA SER A 49 6.21 3.41 3.83
C SER A 49 4.76 2.95 3.60
N ILE A 50 4.53 1.91 2.85
CA ILE A 50 3.19 1.32 2.67
C ILE A 50 2.55 0.89 4.00
N GLY A 51 3.36 0.50 4.97
CA GLY A 51 2.89 0.21 6.33
C GLY A 51 2.29 1.44 7.01
N ALA A 52 2.80 2.66 6.74
CA ALA A 52 2.21 3.90 7.22
C ALA A 52 0.82 4.14 6.61
N LEU A 53 0.62 3.85 5.33
CA LEU A 53 -0.70 3.96 4.69
C LEU A 53 -1.71 2.99 5.32
N ASN A 54 -1.31 1.73 5.55
CA ASN A 54 -2.14 0.77 6.28
C ASN A 54 -2.41 1.23 7.72
N THR A 55 -1.42 1.84 8.38
CA THR A 55 -1.55 2.42 9.72
C THR A 55 -2.62 3.49 9.76
N ALA A 56 -2.63 4.44 8.80
CA ALA A 56 -3.65 5.48 8.71
C ALA A 56 -5.06 4.88 8.63
N ILE A 57 -5.23 3.85 7.80
CA ILE A 57 -6.54 3.22 7.61
C ILE A 57 -6.98 2.44 8.86
N ILE A 58 -6.06 1.71 9.50
CA ILE A 58 -6.38 0.95 10.70
C ILE A 58 -6.73 1.89 11.86
N ALA A 59 -5.92 2.92 12.09
CA ALA A 59 -6.12 3.88 13.18
C ALA A 59 -7.31 4.80 12.95
N GLY A 60 -7.53 5.25 11.71
CA GLY A 60 -8.63 6.15 11.34
C GLY A 60 -10.02 5.49 11.29
N ASN A 61 -10.15 4.22 11.70
CA ASN A 61 -11.44 3.52 11.67
C ASN A 61 -11.77 2.86 13.01
N PRO A 62 -13.05 2.79 13.38
CA PRO A 62 -13.49 1.93 14.45
C PRO A 62 -13.21 0.48 14.09
N ARG A 63 -12.97 -0.35 15.09
CA ARG A 63 -12.50 -1.73 14.93
C ARG A 63 -13.28 -2.53 13.89
N GLU A 64 -14.59 -2.42 13.90
CA GLU A 64 -15.52 -3.18 13.05
C GLU A 64 -15.36 -2.83 11.57
N LYS A 65 -14.88 -1.62 11.25
CA LYS A 65 -14.75 -1.11 9.87
C LYS A 65 -13.33 -1.22 9.31
N ARG A 66 -12.32 -1.51 10.13
CA ARG A 66 -10.90 -1.50 9.72
C ARG A 66 -10.59 -2.44 8.56
N VAL A 67 -11.12 -3.67 8.62
CA VAL A 67 -10.90 -4.68 7.56
C VAL A 67 -11.57 -4.27 6.26
N GLU A 68 -12.81 -3.75 6.33
CA GLU A 68 -13.53 -3.26 5.15
C GLU A 68 -12.82 -2.05 4.54
N ALA A 69 -12.37 -1.10 5.35
CA ALA A 69 -11.63 0.08 4.89
C ALA A 69 -10.31 -0.30 4.21
N LEU A 70 -9.54 -1.23 4.80
CA LEU A 70 -8.32 -1.77 4.17
C LEU A 70 -8.62 -2.42 2.82
N ARG A 71 -9.62 -3.27 2.75
CA ARG A 71 -10.03 -3.91 1.48
C ARG A 71 -10.48 -2.87 0.45
N GLY A 72 -11.23 -1.85 0.87
CA GLY A 72 -11.67 -0.74 0.02
C GLY A 72 -10.49 0.04 -0.56
N PHE A 73 -9.55 0.44 0.29
CA PHE A 73 -8.33 1.13 -0.12
C PHE A 73 -7.52 0.31 -1.14
N TRP A 74 -7.18 -0.93 -0.80
CA TRP A 74 -6.40 -1.79 -1.68
C TRP A 74 -7.12 -2.06 -3.00
N LYS A 75 -8.45 -2.25 -2.98
CA LYS A 75 -9.25 -2.36 -4.18
C LYS A 75 -9.17 -1.11 -5.04
N THR A 76 -9.22 0.07 -4.42
CA THR A 76 -9.18 1.36 -5.13
C THR A 76 -7.84 1.58 -5.83
N ILE A 77 -6.73 1.42 -5.11
CA ILE A 77 -5.39 1.68 -5.67
C ILE A 77 -4.91 0.60 -6.65
N THR A 78 -5.51 -0.60 -6.60
CA THR A 78 -5.22 -1.69 -7.55
C THR A 78 -6.22 -1.77 -8.71
N GLN A 79 -7.28 -0.94 -8.70
CA GLN A 79 -8.17 -0.83 -9.85
C GLN A 79 -7.43 -0.23 -11.04
N ARG A 80 -7.54 -0.92 -12.16
CA ARG A 80 -7.00 -0.43 -13.44
C ARG A 80 -7.71 0.84 -13.88
N ASN A 81 -6.97 1.79 -14.40
CA ASN A 81 -7.55 2.90 -15.15
C ASN A 81 -8.09 2.35 -16.47
N TYR A 82 -9.37 2.03 -16.53
CA TYR A 82 -10.04 1.61 -17.76
C TYR A 82 -10.22 2.73 -18.80
N THR A 83 -9.45 3.82 -18.70
CA THR A 83 -9.52 4.94 -19.67
C THR A 83 -8.67 4.71 -20.90
N SER A 84 -7.83 3.70 -20.91
CA SER A 84 -7.23 3.21 -22.15
C SER A 84 -7.74 1.80 -22.41
N ASP A 85 -8.50 1.63 -23.49
CA ASP A 85 -8.58 0.40 -24.26
C ASP A 85 -7.19 0.04 -24.80
N SER A 86 -6.19 0.03 -23.91
CA SER A 86 -4.85 -0.39 -24.25
C SER A 86 -4.95 -1.85 -24.59
N TYR A 87 -5.06 -2.10 -25.86
CA TYR A 87 -4.98 -3.42 -26.45
C TYR A 87 -3.73 -4.10 -25.87
N ASN A 88 -3.94 -5.06 -25.01
CA ASN A 88 -2.85 -5.89 -24.48
C ASN A 88 -2.90 -7.24 -25.19
N PRO A 89 -2.11 -7.39 -26.28
CA PRO A 89 -2.13 -8.60 -27.10
C PRO A 89 -1.76 -9.85 -26.30
N PHE A 90 -0.95 -9.68 -25.25
CA PHE A 90 -0.55 -10.79 -24.38
C PHE A 90 -1.72 -11.28 -23.51
N ARG A 91 -2.55 -10.35 -23.01
CA ARG A 91 -3.75 -10.69 -22.22
C ARG A 91 -4.81 -11.38 -23.10
N GLU A 92 -4.99 -10.90 -24.33
CA GLU A 92 -5.90 -11.58 -25.28
C GLU A 92 -5.39 -12.97 -25.63
N MET A 93 -4.06 -13.12 -25.81
CA MET A 93 -3.46 -14.42 -26.04
C MET A 93 -3.68 -15.36 -24.84
N ILE A 94 -3.47 -14.91 -23.59
CA ILE A 94 -3.73 -15.72 -22.39
C ILE A 94 -5.22 -15.95 -22.19
N GLY A 95 -6.06 -14.95 -22.40
CA GLY A 95 -7.52 -15.08 -22.38
C GLY A 95 -8.00 -16.08 -23.44
N GLY A 96 -7.41 -16.01 -24.63
CA GLY A 96 -7.62 -16.98 -25.72
C GLY A 96 -7.18 -18.39 -25.34
N LEU A 97 -5.98 -18.55 -24.76
CA LEU A 97 -5.47 -19.85 -24.28
C LEU A 97 -6.36 -20.41 -23.14
N ASN A 98 -6.80 -19.56 -22.20
CA ASN A 98 -7.72 -19.99 -21.14
C ASN A 98 -9.11 -20.35 -21.67
N SER A 99 -9.61 -19.62 -22.68
CA SER A 99 -10.89 -19.94 -23.34
C SER A 99 -10.79 -21.19 -24.20
N MET A 100 -9.65 -21.40 -24.89
CA MET A 100 -9.33 -22.62 -25.61
C MET A 100 -9.19 -23.84 -24.69
N GLY A 101 -8.57 -23.66 -23.50
CA GLY A 101 -8.46 -24.71 -22.48
C GLY A 101 -9.82 -25.08 -21.86
N ARG A 102 -10.81 -24.18 -21.92
CA ARG A 102 -12.21 -24.46 -21.55
C ARG A 102 -13.04 -25.10 -22.67
N SER A 103 -12.56 -25.03 -23.91
CA SER A 103 -13.19 -25.78 -24.98
C SER A 103 -12.85 -27.27 -24.81
N ASN A 104 -13.84 -28.12 -24.62
CA ASN A 104 -13.71 -29.56 -24.38
C ASN A 104 -12.83 -30.27 -25.43
N PHE A 105 -12.61 -29.67 -26.59
CA PHE A 105 -11.82 -30.25 -27.66
C PHE A 105 -10.30 -30.19 -27.41
N LEU A 106 -9.75 -29.02 -27.03
CA LEU A 106 -8.31 -28.85 -26.83
C LEU A 106 -7.82 -29.42 -25.51
N SER A 107 -8.61 -29.31 -24.43
CA SER A 107 -8.31 -29.92 -23.14
C SER A 107 -8.30 -31.46 -23.21
N LEU A 108 -9.05 -32.04 -24.15
CA LEU A 108 -9.07 -33.49 -24.36
C LEU A 108 -7.81 -34.00 -25.10
N TYR A 109 -7.24 -33.19 -26.02
CA TYR A 109 -6.13 -33.60 -26.85
C TYR A 109 -4.75 -33.12 -26.36
N MET A 110 -4.70 -32.09 -25.49
CA MET A 110 -3.44 -31.55 -24.94
C MET A 110 -3.54 -31.24 -23.42
N PRO A 111 -4.02 -32.18 -22.59
CA PRO A 111 -4.16 -31.93 -21.14
C PRO A 111 -2.84 -31.56 -20.47
N ALA A 112 -1.73 -32.16 -20.94
CA ALA A 112 -0.40 -31.88 -20.40
C ALA A 112 0.06 -30.43 -20.58
N LEU A 113 -0.47 -29.69 -21.57
CA LEU A 113 -0.14 -28.30 -21.82
C LEU A 113 -0.94 -27.35 -20.90
N PHE A 114 -2.20 -27.68 -20.65
CA PHE A 114 -3.12 -26.83 -19.86
C PHE A 114 -3.10 -27.13 -18.38
N ASP A 115 -2.72 -28.35 -17.97
CA ASP A 115 -2.64 -28.77 -16.57
C ASP A 115 -1.22 -28.81 -16.01
N ASN A 116 -0.23 -28.43 -16.80
CA ASN A 116 1.15 -28.35 -16.35
C ASN A 116 1.31 -27.19 -15.33
N PRO A 117 1.58 -27.47 -14.03
CA PRO A 117 1.74 -26.45 -13.01
C PRO A 117 2.87 -25.47 -13.32
N TYR A 118 3.95 -25.96 -13.92
CA TYR A 118 5.10 -25.14 -14.30
C TYR A 118 4.75 -24.11 -15.38
N LEU A 119 3.98 -24.52 -16.41
CA LEU A 119 3.54 -23.59 -17.46
C LEU A 119 2.57 -22.54 -16.91
N LYS A 120 1.62 -22.95 -16.06
CA LYS A 120 0.70 -22.03 -15.38
C LYS A 120 1.47 -20.99 -14.55
N ASP A 121 2.50 -21.41 -13.85
CA ASP A 121 3.32 -20.53 -13.01
C ASP A 121 4.14 -19.55 -13.85
N GLN A 122 4.74 -20.02 -14.94
CA GLN A 122 5.46 -19.15 -15.90
C GLN A 122 4.54 -18.10 -16.53
N LEU A 123 3.34 -18.49 -16.96
CA LEU A 123 2.35 -17.56 -17.52
C LEU A 123 1.92 -16.53 -16.49
N ARG A 124 1.68 -16.94 -15.25
CA ARG A 124 1.35 -16.04 -14.13
C ARG A 124 2.46 -15.04 -13.84
N VAL A 125 3.74 -15.49 -13.85
CA VAL A 125 4.89 -14.60 -13.67
C VAL A 125 5.01 -13.60 -14.82
N MET A 126 4.79 -14.01 -16.07
CA MET A 126 4.79 -13.11 -17.22
C MET A 126 3.64 -12.09 -17.15
N GLU A 127 2.44 -12.53 -16.78
CA GLU A 127 1.30 -11.64 -16.58
C GLU A 127 1.59 -10.60 -15.49
N SER A 128 2.11 -11.04 -14.34
CA SER A 128 2.48 -10.13 -13.23
C SER A 128 3.54 -9.11 -13.64
N ARG A 129 4.53 -9.50 -14.45
CA ARG A 129 5.55 -8.57 -14.98
C ARG A 129 4.96 -7.54 -15.94
N THR A 130 4.04 -7.97 -16.81
CA THR A 130 3.36 -7.08 -17.74
C THR A 130 2.48 -6.08 -16.99
N GLU A 131 1.75 -6.53 -15.99
CA GLU A 131 0.93 -5.67 -15.13
C GLU A 131 1.76 -4.67 -14.33
N ALA A 132 2.89 -5.11 -13.78
CA ALA A 132 3.83 -4.23 -13.09
C ALA A 132 4.39 -3.15 -14.04
N PHE A 133 4.78 -3.52 -15.25
CA PHE A 133 5.25 -2.58 -16.26
C PHE A 133 4.16 -1.57 -16.65
N GLN A 134 2.93 -2.02 -16.88
CA GLN A 134 1.80 -1.12 -17.17
C GLN A 134 1.55 -0.15 -16.01
N SER A 135 1.55 -0.63 -14.76
CA SER A 135 1.40 0.24 -13.58
C SER A 135 2.50 1.30 -13.51
N MET A 136 3.73 0.97 -13.89
CA MET A 136 4.82 1.94 -13.97
C MET A 136 4.59 2.99 -15.06
N MET A 137 4.04 2.59 -16.21
CA MET A 137 3.80 3.50 -17.34
C MET A 137 2.54 4.35 -17.18
N GLU A 138 1.49 3.83 -16.59
CA GLU A 138 0.17 4.47 -16.50
C GLU A 138 -0.11 5.06 -15.11
N GLY A 139 0.64 4.63 -14.07
CA GLY A 139 0.37 4.94 -12.68
C GLY A 139 -0.69 4.05 -12.06
N GLN A 140 -1.05 4.37 -10.82
CA GLN A 140 -2.09 3.68 -10.06
C GLN A 140 -3.13 4.67 -9.57
N LYS A 141 -4.40 4.36 -9.84
CA LYS A 141 -5.53 5.22 -9.50
C LYS A 141 -5.55 5.53 -7.99
N GLY A 142 -5.61 6.83 -7.66
CA GLY A 142 -5.66 7.26 -6.27
C GLY A 142 -4.34 7.11 -5.50
N PHE A 143 -3.27 6.63 -6.14
CA PHE A 143 -1.97 6.46 -5.50
C PHE A 143 -0.91 7.33 -6.17
N PHE A 144 -0.57 7.07 -7.44
CA PHE A 144 0.41 7.86 -8.17
C PHE A 144 0.10 7.91 -9.68
N LYS A 145 0.60 8.94 -10.35
CA LYS A 145 0.56 9.08 -11.81
C LYS A 145 1.91 9.47 -12.36
N PRO A 146 2.29 9.04 -13.59
CA PRO A 146 3.53 9.46 -14.22
C PRO A 146 3.59 10.98 -14.37
N ARG A 147 4.77 11.54 -14.20
CA ARG A 147 5.05 12.93 -14.51
C ARG A 147 5.33 13.04 -16.01
N GLY A 148 4.57 13.86 -16.72
CA GLY A 148 4.67 14.01 -18.19
C GLY A 148 5.98 14.63 -18.67
N PHE A 149 6.56 15.56 -17.89
CA PHE A 149 7.82 16.22 -18.19
C PHE A 149 8.67 16.34 -16.94
N MET A 150 10.01 16.23 -17.10
CA MET A 150 10.93 16.52 -16.01
C MET A 150 10.82 18.02 -15.65
N PRO A 151 10.67 18.35 -14.37
CA PRO A 151 10.60 19.73 -13.94
C PRO A 151 11.94 20.44 -14.19
N THR A 152 11.87 21.73 -14.49
CA THR A 152 13.05 22.60 -14.55
C THR A 152 13.51 23.05 -13.16
N ASP A 153 12.64 22.89 -12.18
CA ASP A 153 12.90 23.16 -10.77
C ASP A 153 13.48 21.93 -10.09
N THR A 154 14.54 22.13 -9.31
CA THR A 154 15.31 21.08 -8.62
C THR A 154 14.94 20.93 -7.14
N THR A 155 13.82 21.52 -6.71
CA THR A 155 13.34 21.33 -5.33
C THR A 155 12.92 19.87 -5.08
N PRO A 156 13.12 19.34 -3.86
CA PRO A 156 12.89 17.92 -3.56
C PRO A 156 11.47 17.43 -3.85
N ASN A 157 10.47 18.31 -3.73
CA ASN A 157 9.07 18.02 -4.04
C ASN A 157 8.75 17.97 -5.53
N HIS A 158 9.66 18.45 -6.40
CA HIS A 158 9.50 18.40 -7.84
C HIS A 158 10.37 17.33 -8.52
N LEU A 159 11.43 16.86 -7.87
CA LEU A 159 12.32 15.82 -8.40
C LEU A 159 11.75 14.42 -8.20
N SER A 160 10.92 13.95 -9.13
CA SER A 160 10.37 12.60 -9.08
C SER A 160 9.85 12.14 -10.45
N TYR A 161 9.79 10.82 -10.65
CA TYR A 161 9.18 10.21 -11.84
C TYR A 161 7.65 10.22 -11.79
N TYR A 162 7.07 10.22 -10.60
CA TYR A 162 5.63 10.17 -10.38
C TYR A 162 5.16 11.32 -9.49
N LEU A 163 3.86 11.59 -9.56
CA LEU A 163 3.14 12.54 -8.71
C LEU A 163 2.22 11.76 -7.78
N THR A 164 2.22 12.10 -6.49
CA THR A 164 1.44 11.44 -5.44
C THR A 164 0.37 12.34 -4.81
N GLY A 165 0.12 13.52 -5.40
CA GLY A 165 -0.78 14.52 -4.80
C GLY A 165 -2.20 14.04 -4.49
N MET A 166 -2.67 12.97 -5.17
CA MET A 166 -3.99 12.38 -4.92
C MET A 166 -4.02 11.38 -3.76
N LEU A 167 -2.85 10.98 -3.22
CA LEU A 167 -2.79 9.89 -2.21
C LEU A 167 -3.38 10.33 -0.86
N ALA A 168 -3.11 11.58 -0.45
CA ALA A 168 -3.71 12.12 0.78
C ALA A 168 -5.24 12.16 0.72
N GLU A 169 -5.81 12.59 -0.43
CA GLU A 169 -7.25 12.59 -0.67
C GLU A 169 -7.82 11.16 -0.68
N THR A 170 -7.06 10.21 -1.23
CA THR A 170 -7.46 8.80 -1.21
C THR A 170 -7.48 8.25 0.22
N LEU A 171 -6.47 8.55 1.04
CA LEU A 171 -6.46 8.16 2.45
C LEU A 171 -7.65 8.75 3.20
N ALA A 172 -8.00 10.01 2.95
CA ALA A 172 -9.15 10.69 3.56
C ALA A 172 -10.51 10.04 3.23
N GLN A 173 -10.61 9.26 2.14
CA GLN A 173 -11.81 8.49 1.81
C GLN A 173 -11.97 7.23 2.68
N PHE A 174 -10.86 6.72 3.24
CA PHE A 174 -10.83 5.46 3.96
C PHE A 174 -10.46 5.59 5.44
N ALA A 175 -10.09 6.79 5.90
CA ALA A 175 -9.64 7.02 7.27
C ALA A 175 -10.09 8.40 7.76
N ASP A 176 -10.41 8.47 9.05
CA ASP A 176 -10.73 9.70 9.75
C ASP A 176 -9.48 10.21 10.49
N ILE A 177 -9.05 11.42 10.15
CA ILE A 177 -7.83 12.02 10.70
C ILE A 177 -8.03 12.46 12.17
N GLU A 178 -9.22 12.86 12.55
CA GLU A 178 -9.52 13.22 13.94
C GLU A 178 -9.38 12.00 14.85
N ARG A 179 -9.83 10.85 14.36
CA ARG A 179 -9.68 9.58 15.07
C ARG A 179 -8.22 9.11 15.15
N ILE A 180 -7.41 9.36 14.12
CA ILE A 180 -5.95 9.10 14.15
C ILE A 180 -5.29 9.93 15.24
N ASN A 181 -5.72 11.18 15.42
CA ASN A 181 -5.16 12.12 16.38
C ASN A 181 -5.72 11.96 17.82
N ASP A 182 -6.54 10.96 18.07
CA ASP A 182 -7.02 10.60 19.39
C ASP A 182 -6.13 9.50 20.03
N PRO A 183 -5.13 9.85 20.87
CA PRO A 183 -4.23 8.89 21.47
C PRO A 183 -4.91 7.97 22.49
N ASP A 184 -6.07 8.39 23.04
CA ASP A 184 -6.87 7.56 23.94
C ASP A 184 -7.53 6.41 23.17
N HIS A 185 -7.75 6.63 21.86
CA HIS A 185 -8.23 5.58 20.97
C HIS A 185 -7.11 4.62 20.54
N MET A 186 -5.98 5.15 20.05
CA MET A 186 -4.83 4.36 19.57
C MET A 186 -3.56 5.23 19.53
N HIS A 187 -2.46 4.70 20.04
CA HIS A 187 -1.16 5.32 19.83
C HIS A 187 -0.68 5.07 18.40
N VAL A 188 -0.46 6.13 17.65
CA VAL A 188 -0.08 6.09 16.24
C VAL A 188 1.29 6.71 16.05
N ALA A 189 2.18 6.02 15.36
CA ALA A 189 3.46 6.58 14.96
C ALA A 189 3.77 6.22 13.50
N VAL A 190 4.37 7.15 12.78
CA VAL A 190 4.90 6.94 11.43
C VAL A 190 6.28 7.57 11.31
N SER A 191 7.09 7.07 10.43
CA SER A 191 8.44 7.60 10.25
C SER A 191 8.70 8.08 8.85
N ALA A 192 9.56 9.08 8.76
CA ALA A 192 10.10 9.61 7.51
C ALA A 192 11.56 10.03 7.69
N VAL A 193 12.23 10.39 6.59
CA VAL A 193 13.60 10.90 6.62
C VAL A 193 13.58 12.35 6.19
N ASN A 194 14.13 13.23 7.03
CA ASN A 194 14.30 14.64 6.67
C ASN A 194 15.33 14.77 5.56
N VAL A 195 14.93 15.34 4.42
CA VAL A 195 15.76 15.42 3.20
C VAL A 195 17.03 16.24 3.41
N ARG A 196 16.93 17.34 4.19
CA ARG A 196 18.05 18.26 4.40
C ARG A 196 19.12 17.68 5.32
N THR A 197 18.70 16.96 6.36
CA THR A 197 19.62 16.49 7.41
C THR A 197 19.99 15.01 7.27
N GLY A 198 19.18 14.23 6.53
CA GLY A 198 19.27 12.77 6.48
C GLY A 198 18.83 12.08 7.77
N ASN A 199 18.31 12.83 8.75
CA ASN A 199 17.89 12.27 10.02
C ASN A 199 16.54 11.58 9.92
N TYR A 200 16.42 10.49 10.67
CA TYR A 200 15.18 9.77 10.86
C TYR A 200 14.24 10.58 11.77
N ALA A 201 13.06 10.82 11.33
CA ALA A 201 12.00 11.50 12.06
C ALA A 201 10.86 10.51 12.39
N ILE A 202 10.33 10.59 13.59
CA ILE A 202 9.17 9.80 14.03
C ILE A 202 8.09 10.77 14.46
N PHE A 203 6.99 10.79 13.73
CA PHE A 203 5.79 11.58 14.02
C PHE A 203 4.81 10.74 14.84
N ARG A 204 4.28 11.30 15.94
CA ARG A 204 3.41 10.58 16.89
C ARG A 204 2.22 11.43 17.28
N ASN A 205 1.03 10.84 17.24
CA ASN A 205 -0.21 11.53 17.66
C ASN A 205 -0.25 11.90 19.15
N GLU A 206 0.66 11.37 19.95
CA GLU A 206 0.84 11.77 21.37
C GLU A 206 1.58 13.11 21.53
N LEU A 207 2.36 13.53 20.52
CA LEU A 207 3.29 14.66 20.59
C LEU A 207 2.91 15.80 19.65
N GLU A 208 2.22 15.50 18.57
CA GLU A 208 1.92 16.45 17.50
C GLU A 208 0.66 16.04 16.73
N GLU A 209 0.03 16.98 16.06
CA GLU A 209 -1.13 16.72 15.21
C GLU A 209 -0.67 16.10 13.88
N LEU A 210 -1.07 14.86 13.62
CA LEU A 210 -0.78 14.17 12.38
C LEU A 210 -1.76 14.62 11.29
N THR A 211 -1.23 14.77 10.08
CA THR A 211 -2.01 14.97 8.86
C THR A 211 -1.77 13.80 7.91
N PHE A 212 -2.59 13.63 6.87
CA PHE A 212 -2.33 12.59 5.86
C PHE A 212 -0.98 12.77 5.16
N ASN A 213 -0.42 13.99 5.14
CA ASN A 213 0.91 14.22 4.58
C ASN A 213 2.03 13.50 5.33
N HIS A 214 1.91 13.27 6.64
CA HIS A 214 2.88 12.47 7.40
C HIS A 214 2.94 11.02 6.90
N PHE A 215 1.78 10.44 6.60
CA PHE A 215 1.68 9.08 6.04
C PHE A 215 2.17 9.02 4.60
N VAL A 216 1.85 10.04 3.77
CA VAL A 216 2.36 10.16 2.40
C VAL A 216 3.87 10.35 2.39
N ALA A 217 4.43 11.19 3.28
CA ALA A 217 5.87 11.38 3.43
C ALA A 217 6.59 10.07 3.73
N SER A 218 6.02 9.28 4.65
CA SER A 218 6.55 7.96 4.99
C SER A 218 6.62 7.02 3.79
N GLY A 219 5.73 7.17 2.79
CA GLY A 219 5.70 6.35 1.57
C GLY A 219 6.37 6.99 0.36
N SER A 220 7.03 8.15 0.52
CA SER A 220 7.60 8.93 -0.59
C SER A 220 9.04 8.50 -0.91
N LEU A 221 9.20 7.32 -1.54
CA LEU A 221 10.49 6.74 -1.88
C LEU A 221 11.11 7.41 -3.13
N PRO A 222 12.27 8.14 -3.00
CA PRO A 222 12.96 8.70 -4.14
C PRO A 222 13.67 7.62 -4.99
N PRO A 223 13.90 7.85 -6.27
CA PRO A 223 13.47 8.97 -7.09
C PRO A 223 12.04 8.79 -7.65
N ALA A 224 11.34 7.73 -7.25
CA ALA A 224 10.00 7.44 -7.76
C ALA A 224 9.01 8.53 -7.35
N PHE A 225 8.94 8.85 -6.07
CA PHE A 225 7.98 9.79 -5.49
C PHE A 225 8.62 11.08 -4.99
N PRO A 226 7.90 12.22 -5.06
CA PRO A 226 8.41 13.50 -4.58
C PRO A 226 8.51 13.52 -3.06
N ALA A 227 9.43 14.35 -2.54
CA ALA A 227 9.41 14.66 -1.12
C ALA A 227 8.12 15.39 -0.74
N VAL A 228 7.67 15.18 0.49
CA VAL A 228 6.50 15.85 1.05
C VAL A 228 6.96 16.94 2.01
N GLU A 229 6.38 18.12 1.87
CA GLU A 229 6.63 19.23 2.79
C GLU A 229 5.73 19.12 4.03
N ILE A 230 6.35 19.18 5.20
CA ILE A 230 5.70 19.22 6.50
C ILE A 230 6.41 20.31 7.32
N ASP A 231 5.69 21.33 7.74
CA ASP A 231 6.18 22.45 8.56
C ASP A 231 7.46 23.13 8.00
N GLY A 232 7.53 23.28 6.66
CA GLY A 232 8.65 23.92 5.97
C GLY A 232 9.89 23.04 5.77
N GLU A 233 9.86 21.78 6.17
CA GLU A 233 10.89 20.79 5.91
C GLU A 233 10.39 19.72 4.95
N TYR A 234 11.30 19.13 4.15
CA TYR A 234 10.98 18.07 3.20
C TYR A 234 11.33 16.70 3.74
N TYR A 235 10.42 15.73 3.50
CA TYR A 235 10.57 14.37 3.99
C TYR A 235 10.41 13.35 2.87
N TRP A 236 11.22 12.30 2.93
CA TRP A 236 11.16 11.09 2.14
C TRP A 236 10.82 9.86 2.99
N ASP A 237 10.63 8.75 2.30
CA ASP A 237 10.29 7.44 2.88
C ASP A 237 11.22 7.07 4.06
N GLY A 238 10.63 6.68 5.18
CA GLY A 238 11.36 6.25 6.37
C GLY A 238 12.22 5.01 6.13
N GLY A 239 11.82 4.15 5.20
CA GLY A 239 12.55 2.96 4.81
C GLY A 239 13.94 3.21 4.18
N LEU A 240 14.28 4.46 3.85
CA LEU A 240 15.64 4.83 3.44
C LEU A 240 16.67 4.66 4.54
N VAL A 241 16.26 4.74 5.79
CA VAL A 241 17.15 4.65 6.97
C VAL A 241 16.84 3.41 7.80
N SER A 242 15.56 3.12 8.02
CA SER A 242 15.13 1.98 8.83
C SER A 242 13.78 1.46 8.34
N ASN A 243 13.69 0.14 8.19
CA ASN A 243 12.49 -0.54 7.71
C ASN A 243 12.13 -1.73 8.60
#